data_e9a892b704e69798d387b0115ec148a7
#
_entry.id   e9a892b704e69798d387b0115ec148a7
#
_cell.length_a   1.000
_cell.length_b   1.000
_cell.length_c   1.000
_cell.angle_alpha   90.00
_cell.angle_beta   90.00
_cell.angle_gamma   90.00
#
_symmetry.space_group_name_H-M   'P 1'
#
loop_
_entity.id
_entity.type
_entity.pdbx_description
1 polymer ?
#
loop_
_entity_poly.entity_id
_entity_poly.type
_entity_poly.pdbx_seq_one_letter_code
_entity_poly.pdbx_strand_id
1 'polypeptide(L)'
;DGYLNVRGLSRRLTQVNTQIVIPFILSNKGYGILWNNYGLTDFNPADESVKLLPVKTEGQAVTVDATSTKGNKRETRLFKSFTATFSVPADGQYGLLLDVGQRMARKHYIAIDGNKIVDVNNLWLPPTTSVIVELSKGEHTVEVQGVKEDSPILYWRQVTDETVFRSPVAHSLDYTVFSGNADEIIAGYRQLTGKAPMLPLWALGYIHCRERYNTQAELLENAHEFRKRKLPVDVIVQDWQWWGKYGWNAMQFDENKYPDPGKMVRELHNMNIHLMLSVWSKIDKQSALGKQMESKGFYIPGTDWIDFFNPDAAAFYWHNFSSKLLKPYKIDAWWQDATEPENDDLLNRRINNGETPGEFYRNVYPLFVNKTVYEGLRKDDPDRRAMILTRSGFS
;
A
#
# COMPACT_ATOMS: atom_id res chain seq x y z
N ASP A 1 0.65 -2.48 14.25
CA ASP A 1 -0.74 -2.03 14.09
C ASP A 1 -1.79 -3.02 14.51
N GLY A 2 -1.88 -3.36 15.78
CA GLY A 2 -2.87 -4.32 16.30
C GLY A 2 -4.12 -3.66 16.94
N TYR A 3 -4.39 -2.40 16.68
CA TYR A 3 -5.53 -1.73 17.29
C TYR A 3 -6.81 -2.02 16.51
N LEU A 4 -7.61 -2.96 17.00
CA LEU A 4 -8.99 -3.15 16.56
C LEU A 4 -9.89 -2.01 17.09
N ASN A 5 -9.57 -1.46 18.25
CA ASN A 5 -10.25 -0.31 18.81
C ASN A 5 -9.50 0.98 18.44
N VAL A 6 -10.11 1.78 17.58
CA VAL A 6 -9.54 3.06 17.10
C VAL A 6 -10.06 4.29 17.83
N ARG A 7 -10.82 4.11 18.92
CA ARG A 7 -11.35 5.23 19.71
C ARG A 7 -10.21 6.08 20.25
N GLY A 8 -10.29 7.38 20.01
CA GLY A 8 -9.29 8.37 20.47
C GLY A 8 -7.98 8.36 19.68
N LEU A 9 -7.78 7.41 18.76
CA LEU A 9 -6.58 7.34 17.97
C LEU A 9 -6.63 8.41 16.86
N SER A 10 -5.61 9.24 16.74
CA SER A 10 -5.46 10.18 15.61
C SER A 10 -4.81 9.46 14.45
N ARG A 11 -5.36 9.59 13.24
CA ARG A 11 -4.81 8.99 12.03
C ARG A 11 -4.90 9.94 10.85
N ARG A 12 -3.86 9.95 10.02
CA ARG A 12 -3.95 10.50 8.66
C ARG A 12 -4.19 9.35 7.70
N LEU A 13 -5.36 9.35 7.07
CA LEU A 13 -5.79 8.27 6.18
C LEU A 13 -5.30 8.56 4.76
N THR A 14 -4.23 7.89 4.38
CA THR A 14 -3.65 7.90 3.03
C THR A 14 -3.27 6.49 2.59
N GLN A 15 -3.36 6.24 1.29
CA GLN A 15 -2.84 5.01 0.70
C GLN A 15 -1.32 5.18 0.50
N VAL A 16 -0.54 4.43 1.25
CA VAL A 16 0.93 4.40 1.11
C VAL A 16 1.42 2.99 1.42
N ASN A 17 2.67 2.70 1.10
CA ASN A 17 3.26 1.42 1.45
C ASN A 17 3.10 1.15 2.97
N THR A 18 2.68 -0.07 3.32
CA THR A 18 2.35 -0.54 4.68
C THR A 18 1.12 0.11 5.35
N GLN A 19 0.38 0.96 4.65
CA GLN A 19 -0.88 1.52 5.13
C GLN A 19 -1.96 1.42 4.05
N ILE A 20 -3.08 0.81 4.39
CA ILE A 20 -4.28 0.75 3.56
C ILE A 20 -5.39 1.59 4.21
N VAL A 21 -6.17 2.28 3.39
CA VAL A 21 -7.30 3.10 3.84
C VAL A 21 -8.60 2.51 3.33
N ILE A 22 -9.42 2.09 4.27
CA ILE A 22 -10.84 1.79 4.04
C ILE A 22 -11.61 2.70 5.00
N PRO A 23 -12.25 3.78 4.52
CA PRO A 23 -12.81 4.81 5.38
C PRO A 23 -14.19 4.40 5.91
N PHE A 24 -14.24 3.26 6.59
CA PHE A 24 -15.43 2.67 7.19
C PHE A 24 -15.15 2.35 8.65
N ILE A 25 -16.04 2.78 9.53
CA ILE A 25 -16.02 2.39 10.95
C ILE A 25 -17.26 1.57 11.29
N LEU A 26 -17.07 0.61 12.17
CA LEU A 26 -18.11 -0.18 12.79
C LEU A 26 -18.08 0.03 14.30
N SER A 27 -19.16 0.48 14.89
CA SER A 27 -19.29 0.73 16.32
C SER A 27 -20.03 -0.41 17.01
N ASN A 28 -19.57 -0.78 18.20
CA ASN A 28 -20.30 -1.68 19.09
C ASN A 28 -21.59 -1.05 19.69
N LYS A 29 -21.86 0.21 19.38
CA LYS A 29 -23.12 0.90 19.73
C LYS A 29 -24.20 0.74 18.67
N GLY A 30 -24.06 -0.16 17.71
CA GLY A 30 -25.07 -0.49 16.70
C GLY A 30 -25.15 0.50 15.54
N TYR A 31 -24.04 1.09 15.14
CA TYR A 31 -23.95 1.91 13.93
C TYR A 31 -22.64 1.70 13.18
N GLY A 32 -22.65 1.98 11.88
CA GLY A 32 -21.47 2.08 11.03
C GLY A 32 -21.50 3.39 10.24
N ILE A 33 -20.33 3.88 9.85
CA ILE A 33 -20.20 5.07 9.00
C ILE A 33 -19.23 4.75 7.86
N LEU A 34 -19.69 4.88 6.63
CA LEU A 34 -18.84 4.98 5.45
C LEU A 34 -18.60 6.46 5.16
N TRP A 35 -17.34 6.89 5.23
CA TRP A 35 -16.90 8.22 4.86
C TRP A 35 -16.39 8.18 3.42
N ASN A 36 -17.30 8.49 2.47
CA ASN A 36 -17.04 8.34 1.04
C ASN A 36 -16.25 9.54 0.47
N ASN A 37 -15.07 9.77 0.98
CA ASN A 37 -14.18 10.82 0.52
C ASN A 37 -12.87 10.22 -0.01
N TYR A 38 -12.51 10.55 -1.25
CA TYR A 38 -11.42 9.95 -2.00
C TYR A 38 -10.06 10.61 -1.76
N GLY A 39 -10.07 11.82 -1.21
CA GLY A 39 -8.88 12.59 -0.88
C GLY A 39 -8.32 12.25 0.51
N LEU A 40 -7.39 13.10 0.94
CA LEU A 40 -6.87 13.03 2.31
C LEU A 40 -8.00 13.14 3.33
N THR A 41 -7.98 12.25 4.30
CA THR A 41 -8.90 12.29 5.44
C THR A 41 -8.10 12.15 6.73
N ASP A 42 -8.34 13.05 7.67
CA ASP A 42 -7.88 12.91 9.04
C ASP A 42 -8.99 12.30 9.90
N PHE A 43 -8.64 11.28 10.67
CA PHE A 43 -9.47 10.64 11.66
C PHE A 43 -9.02 11.11 13.04
N ASN A 44 -9.94 11.66 13.84
CA ASN A 44 -9.66 12.31 15.11
C ASN A 44 -8.48 13.30 15.00
N PRO A 45 -8.58 14.31 14.11
CA PRO A 45 -7.50 15.27 13.90
C PRO A 45 -7.16 16.00 15.19
N ALA A 46 -5.88 16.21 15.43
CA ALA A 46 -5.39 17.05 16.50
C ALA A 46 -5.26 18.50 16.00
N ASP A 47 -5.60 19.44 16.86
CA ASP A 47 -5.44 20.87 16.56
C ASP A 47 -4.13 21.43 17.14
N GLU A 48 -3.55 20.75 18.14
CA GLU A 48 -2.26 21.10 18.77
C GLU A 48 -1.12 20.35 18.09
N SER A 49 0.00 21.04 17.91
CA SER A 49 1.20 20.43 17.33
C SER A 49 2.48 21.14 17.74
N VAL A 50 3.59 20.41 17.68
CA VAL A 50 4.93 20.96 17.87
C VAL A 50 5.90 20.36 16.87
N LYS A 51 6.72 21.22 16.27
CA LYS A 51 7.83 20.80 15.40
C LYS A 51 9.02 20.44 16.28
N LEU A 52 9.60 19.24 16.07
CA LEU A 52 10.78 18.81 16.79
C LEU A 52 12.04 19.31 16.09
N LEU A 53 13.03 19.69 16.89
CA LEU A 53 14.32 20.20 16.42
C LEU A 53 15.40 19.14 16.61
N PRO A 54 16.36 19.03 15.67
CA PRO A 54 17.42 18.05 15.77
C PRO A 54 18.34 18.36 16.96
N VAL A 55 18.68 17.34 17.71
CA VAL A 55 19.67 17.41 18.77
C VAL A 55 21.06 17.42 18.16
N LYS A 56 22.01 18.20 18.72
CA LYS A 56 23.37 18.39 18.18
C LYS A 56 24.30 17.17 18.35
N THR A 57 23.86 16.12 19.03
CA THR A 57 24.65 14.89 19.22
C THR A 57 24.80 14.08 17.93
N GLU A 58 25.87 13.33 17.83
CA GLU A 58 26.06 12.37 16.72
C GLU A 58 24.91 11.35 16.78
N GLY A 59 24.39 11.02 15.59
CA GLY A 59 23.30 10.06 15.47
C GLY A 59 23.78 8.63 15.77
N GLN A 60 22.86 7.77 16.16
CA GLN A 60 23.13 6.36 16.41
C GLN A 60 23.18 5.58 15.10
N ALA A 61 24.28 4.86 14.87
CA ALA A 61 24.41 3.95 13.73
C ALA A 61 23.67 2.62 14.03
N VAL A 62 22.73 2.27 13.18
CA VAL A 62 21.95 1.01 13.28
C VAL A 62 22.07 0.25 11.97
N THR A 63 22.41 -1.03 12.05
CA THR A 63 22.43 -1.91 10.88
C THR A 63 21.01 -2.41 10.63
N VAL A 64 20.50 -2.18 9.42
CA VAL A 64 19.18 -2.59 8.96
C VAL A 64 19.29 -3.45 7.70
N ASP A 65 18.39 -4.40 7.55
CA ASP A 65 18.27 -5.15 6.30
C ASP A 65 17.53 -4.26 5.27
N ALA A 66 18.15 -4.13 4.09
CA ALA A 66 17.64 -3.31 3.00
C ALA A 66 17.40 -4.15 1.76
N THR A 67 16.20 -4.15 1.23
CA THR A 67 15.87 -4.74 -0.07
C THR A 67 16.25 -3.78 -1.19
N SER A 68 16.95 -4.25 -2.18
CA SER A 68 17.34 -3.47 -3.35
C SER A 68 17.06 -4.25 -4.64
N THR A 69 17.12 -3.57 -5.78
CA THR A 69 17.02 -4.23 -7.10
C THR A 69 18.11 -5.30 -7.34
N LYS A 70 19.15 -5.32 -6.53
CA LYS A 70 20.25 -6.31 -6.58
C LYS A 70 20.15 -7.39 -5.49
N GLY A 71 19.06 -7.40 -4.73
CA GLY A 71 18.83 -8.32 -3.61
C GLY A 71 18.90 -7.63 -2.26
N ASN A 72 18.75 -8.43 -1.20
CA ASN A 72 18.84 -7.95 0.16
C ASN A 72 20.29 -7.65 0.53
N LYS A 73 20.49 -6.52 1.18
CA LYS A 73 21.79 -6.10 1.72
C LYS A 73 21.62 -5.55 3.13
N ARG A 74 22.66 -5.61 3.93
CA ARG A 74 22.72 -4.88 5.19
C ARG A 74 23.27 -3.49 4.97
N GLU A 75 22.56 -2.49 5.48
CA GLU A 75 22.98 -1.09 5.44
C GLU A 75 23.10 -0.56 6.86
N THR A 76 24.17 0.20 7.11
CA THR A 76 24.26 0.99 8.34
C THR A 76 23.60 2.33 8.09
N ARG A 77 22.59 2.65 8.88
CA ARG A 77 21.87 3.92 8.87
C ARG A 77 22.16 4.71 10.12
N LEU A 78 22.39 6.00 9.93
CA LEU A 78 22.56 6.94 11.02
C LEU A 78 21.22 7.54 11.36
N PHE A 79 20.67 7.22 12.53
CA PHE A 79 19.47 7.87 13.05
C PHE A 79 19.86 9.05 13.95
N LYS A 80 19.16 10.15 13.78
CA LYS A 80 19.28 11.36 14.60
C LYS A 80 18.13 11.47 15.57
N SER A 81 18.39 12.05 16.74
CA SER A 81 17.34 12.43 17.67
C SER A 81 16.83 13.84 17.38
N PHE A 82 15.53 14.01 17.54
CA PHE A 82 14.81 15.28 17.49
C PHE A 82 14.04 15.42 18.78
N THR A 83 13.93 16.63 19.31
CA THR A 83 13.25 16.89 20.57
C THR A 83 12.41 18.15 20.53
N ALA A 84 11.38 18.17 21.35
CA ALA A 84 10.56 19.33 21.65
C ALA A 84 9.93 19.19 23.03
N THR A 85 9.40 20.29 23.56
CA THR A 85 8.49 20.29 24.70
C THR A 85 7.08 20.65 24.25
N PHE A 86 6.08 20.08 24.88
CA PHE A 86 4.66 20.40 24.68
C PHE A 86 3.92 20.32 26.02
N SER A 87 2.78 20.98 26.11
CA SER A 87 1.99 21.02 27.33
C SER A 87 0.60 20.48 27.11
N VAL A 88 0.06 19.77 28.11
CA VAL A 88 -1.32 19.31 28.12
C VAL A 88 -2.10 19.96 29.27
N PRO A 89 -3.38 20.36 29.05
CA PRO A 89 -4.14 21.16 30.00
C PRO A 89 -4.74 20.37 31.18
N ALA A 90 -4.79 19.03 31.08
CA ALA A 90 -5.42 18.15 32.06
C ALA A 90 -4.77 16.77 32.06
N ASP A 91 -4.92 16.04 33.18
CA ASP A 91 -4.59 14.61 33.22
C ASP A 91 -5.52 13.82 32.31
N GLY A 92 -5.02 12.73 31.72
CA GLY A 92 -5.84 11.79 30.93
C GLY A 92 -5.15 11.18 29.73
N GLN A 93 -5.97 10.53 28.91
CA GLN A 93 -5.50 9.90 27.68
C GLN A 93 -5.37 10.92 26.55
N TYR A 94 -4.26 10.82 25.82
CA TYR A 94 -3.98 11.65 24.66
C TYR A 94 -3.65 10.78 23.46
N GLY A 95 -4.31 11.03 22.34
CA GLY A 95 -3.93 10.49 21.02
C GLY A 95 -2.78 11.32 20.45
N LEU A 96 -1.65 10.68 20.22
CA LEU A 96 -0.49 11.28 19.58
C LEU A 96 -0.42 10.82 18.12
N LEU A 97 -0.07 11.73 17.21
CA LEU A 97 0.25 11.45 15.82
C LEU A 97 1.62 12.04 15.50
N LEU A 98 2.60 11.20 15.23
CA LEU A 98 3.88 11.62 14.68
C LEU A 98 3.82 11.63 13.17
N ASP A 99 4.18 12.74 12.54
CA ASP A 99 4.49 12.86 11.11
C ASP A 99 5.99 13.12 10.96
N VAL A 100 6.71 12.24 10.27
CA VAL A 100 8.16 12.39 10.09
C VAL A 100 8.54 13.47 9.08
N GLY A 101 7.57 14.06 8.37
CA GLY A 101 7.80 15.09 7.36
C GLY A 101 8.41 14.59 6.04
N GLN A 102 8.31 13.29 5.79
CA GLN A 102 8.74 12.63 4.55
C GLN A 102 7.59 11.86 3.94
N ARG A 103 7.75 11.37 2.70
CA ARG A 103 6.75 10.49 2.06
C ARG A 103 6.73 9.07 2.66
N MET A 104 7.84 8.66 3.26
CA MET A 104 8.00 7.38 3.97
C MET A 104 8.93 7.57 5.14
N ALA A 105 8.64 6.90 6.26
CA ALA A 105 9.54 6.81 7.39
C ALA A 105 10.52 5.63 7.26
N ARG A 106 11.61 5.72 8.00
CA ARG A 106 12.59 4.63 8.16
C ARG A 106 12.64 4.13 9.59
N LYS A 107 12.13 4.93 10.50
CA LYS A 107 12.00 4.63 11.91
C LYS A 107 10.80 5.38 12.47
N HIS A 108 10.04 4.69 13.32
CA HIS A 108 9.09 5.30 14.23
C HIS A 108 9.61 5.08 15.63
N TYR A 109 10.08 6.13 16.28
CA TYR A 109 10.49 6.14 17.66
C TYR A 109 9.87 7.35 18.37
N ILE A 110 9.19 7.08 19.47
CA ILE A 110 8.62 8.12 20.33
C ILE A 110 8.96 7.77 21.78
N ALA A 111 9.57 8.68 22.47
CA ALA A 111 9.71 8.64 23.92
C ALA A 111 9.13 9.93 24.53
N ILE A 112 8.38 9.80 25.61
CA ILE A 112 7.83 10.92 26.39
C ILE A 112 8.43 10.85 27.78
N ASP A 113 9.04 11.96 28.22
CA ASP A 113 9.72 12.10 29.53
C ASP A 113 10.72 10.96 29.79
N GLY A 114 11.46 10.57 28.74
CA GLY A 114 12.41 9.47 28.73
C GLY A 114 11.81 8.07 28.66
N ASN A 115 10.49 7.92 28.73
CA ASN A 115 9.82 6.64 28.61
C ASN A 115 9.56 6.29 27.14
N LYS A 116 10.14 5.22 26.65
CA LYS A 116 9.96 4.74 25.29
C LYS A 116 8.57 4.15 25.08
N ILE A 117 7.83 4.67 24.10
CA ILE A 117 6.44 4.28 23.79
C ILE A 117 6.37 3.53 22.46
N VAL A 118 7.09 4.01 21.43
CA VAL A 118 7.14 3.40 20.10
C VAL A 118 8.60 3.18 19.71
N ASP A 119 8.93 2.02 19.14
CA ASP A 119 10.26 1.73 18.59
C ASP A 119 10.14 0.68 17.46
N VAL A 120 9.96 1.16 16.22
CA VAL A 120 9.80 0.33 15.04
C VAL A 120 10.76 0.78 13.94
N ASN A 121 11.55 -0.15 13.44
CA ASN A 121 12.44 0.05 12.31
C ASN A 121 11.95 -0.77 11.12
N ASN A 122 11.74 -0.14 9.98
CA ASN A 122 11.48 -0.84 8.72
C ASN A 122 11.88 0.08 7.55
N LEU A 123 12.13 -0.51 6.40
CA LEU A 123 12.39 0.22 5.16
C LEU A 123 11.14 0.91 4.60
N TRP A 124 9.97 0.39 4.95
CA TRP A 124 8.69 0.70 4.32
C TRP A 124 7.65 1.15 5.35
N LEU A 125 8.03 2.04 6.27
CA LEU A 125 7.07 2.60 7.22
C LEU A 125 6.28 3.75 6.58
N PRO A 126 4.97 3.88 6.89
CA PRO A 126 4.20 5.05 6.47
C PRO A 126 4.79 6.33 7.08
N PRO A 127 4.49 7.50 6.50
CA PRO A 127 5.03 8.77 6.99
C PRO A 127 4.57 9.12 8.40
N THR A 128 3.48 8.53 8.86
CA THR A 128 2.89 8.81 10.16
C THR A 128 2.75 7.56 11.02
N THR A 129 2.80 7.74 12.34
CA THR A 129 2.43 6.71 13.31
C THR A 129 1.62 7.33 14.44
N SER A 130 0.80 6.52 15.10
CA SER A 130 -0.11 6.99 16.14
C SER A 130 -0.08 6.08 17.35
N VAL A 131 -0.29 6.68 18.52
CA VAL A 131 -0.36 5.96 19.79
C VAL A 131 -1.25 6.73 20.76
N ILE A 132 -1.86 6.03 21.72
CA ILE A 132 -2.56 6.63 22.86
C ILE A 132 -1.67 6.48 24.09
N VAL A 133 -1.52 7.58 24.85
CA VAL A 133 -0.71 7.63 26.06
C VAL A 133 -1.49 8.29 27.19
N GLU A 134 -1.16 7.91 28.44
CA GLU A 134 -1.62 8.64 29.64
C GLU A 134 -0.61 9.74 29.93
N LEU A 135 -1.08 10.97 30.05
CA LEU A 135 -0.27 12.13 30.39
C LEU A 135 -0.87 12.87 31.62
N SER A 136 0.00 13.36 32.50
CA SER A 136 -0.39 14.28 33.57
C SER A 136 -0.49 15.71 33.04
N LYS A 137 -1.29 16.53 33.66
CA LYS A 137 -1.33 17.97 33.36
C LYS A 137 0.06 18.59 33.47
N GLY A 138 0.47 19.35 32.47
CA GLY A 138 1.73 20.09 32.52
C GLY A 138 2.57 19.94 31.27
N GLU A 139 3.86 20.25 31.41
CA GLU A 139 4.85 20.18 30.34
C GLU A 139 5.45 18.78 30.26
N HIS A 140 5.64 18.30 29.03
CA HIS A 140 6.25 17.02 28.68
C HIS A 140 7.34 17.21 27.65
N THR A 141 8.38 16.39 27.72
CA THR A 141 9.45 16.33 26.71
C THR A 141 9.19 15.16 25.78
N VAL A 142 9.23 15.41 24.49
CA VAL A 142 9.17 14.37 23.46
C VAL A 142 10.52 14.22 22.78
N GLU A 143 10.98 12.97 22.61
CA GLU A 143 12.09 12.57 21.77
C GLU A 143 11.59 11.67 20.64
N VAL A 144 12.05 11.95 19.42
CA VAL A 144 11.81 11.16 18.20
C VAL A 144 13.15 10.83 17.56
N GLN A 145 13.27 9.64 17.00
CA GLN A 145 14.44 9.27 16.20
C GLN A 145 14.03 9.03 14.75
N GLY A 146 14.87 9.52 13.83
CA GLY A 146 14.63 9.43 12.40
C GLY A 146 15.88 9.64 11.57
N VAL A 147 15.75 9.67 10.25
CA VAL A 147 16.87 9.97 9.34
C VAL A 147 17.15 11.48 9.32
N LYS A 148 18.32 11.85 8.79
CA LYS A 148 18.77 13.25 8.75
C LYS A 148 17.79 14.19 8.03
N GLU A 149 17.11 13.67 7.04
CA GLU A 149 16.19 14.39 6.17
C GLU A 149 14.81 14.59 6.80
N ASP A 150 14.52 13.94 7.93
CA ASP A 150 13.23 14.04 8.61
C ASP A 150 13.03 15.45 9.21
N SER A 151 11.78 15.88 9.21
CA SER A 151 11.32 17.13 9.81
C SER A 151 10.07 16.84 10.65
N PRO A 152 10.25 16.13 11.78
CA PRO A 152 9.13 15.57 12.52
C PRO A 152 8.27 16.61 13.18
N ILE A 153 6.95 16.37 13.13
CA ILE A 153 5.92 17.13 13.84
C ILE A 153 5.14 16.13 14.69
N LEU A 154 4.98 16.43 15.98
CA LEU A 154 4.06 15.73 16.85
C LEU A 154 2.76 16.51 16.94
N TYR A 155 1.65 15.83 16.72
CA TYR A 155 0.29 16.32 16.94
C TYR A 155 -0.31 15.58 18.12
N TRP A 156 -1.14 16.27 18.95
CA TRP A 156 -1.83 15.64 20.06
C TRP A 156 -3.23 16.21 20.27
N ARG A 157 -4.11 15.37 20.77
CA ARG A 157 -5.43 15.77 21.29
C ARG A 157 -5.83 14.89 22.46
N GLN A 158 -6.58 15.44 23.39
CA GLN A 158 -7.17 14.65 24.46
C GLN A 158 -8.20 13.66 23.90
N VAL A 159 -8.20 12.43 24.39
CA VAL A 159 -9.20 11.43 24.02
C VAL A 159 -10.53 11.81 24.65
N THR A 160 -11.55 11.96 23.82
CA THR A 160 -12.92 12.29 24.20
C THR A 160 -13.90 11.22 23.69
N ASP A 161 -15.19 11.41 23.95
CA ASP A 161 -16.24 10.55 23.38
C ASP A 161 -16.59 10.90 21.92
N GLU A 162 -15.98 11.94 21.37
CA GLU A 162 -16.20 12.34 19.99
C GLU A 162 -15.30 11.58 19.02
N THR A 163 -15.87 11.23 17.88
CA THR A 163 -15.12 10.72 16.72
C THR A 163 -15.30 11.70 15.56
N VAL A 164 -14.20 12.13 14.97
CA VAL A 164 -14.19 13.15 13.93
C VAL A 164 -13.53 12.62 12.67
N PHE A 165 -14.21 12.79 11.54
CA PHE A 165 -13.61 12.72 10.21
C PHE A 165 -13.47 14.13 9.67
N ARG A 166 -12.30 14.48 9.12
CA ARG A 166 -12.04 15.75 8.48
C ARG A 166 -11.32 15.52 7.14
N SER A 167 -11.91 16.00 6.06
CA SER A 167 -11.28 15.98 4.74
C SER A 167 -10.93 17.41 4.33
N PRO A 168 -9.66 17.81 4.40
CA PRO A 168 -9.25 19.17 4.05
C PRO A 168 -9.32 19.45 2.55
N VAL A 169 -9.40 18.39 1.72
CA VAL A 169 -9.51 18.47 0.27
C VAL A 169 -10.72 17.65 -0.17
N ALA A 170 -11.82 18.32 -0.48
CA ALA A 170 -13.07 17.67 -0.89
C ALA A 170 -13.95 18.68 -1.68
N HIS A 171 -14.74 18.15 -2.63
CA HIS A 171 -15.77 18.94 -3.31
C HIS A 171 -17.09 18.96 -2.53
N SER A 172 -17.35 17.91 -1.75
CA SER A 172 -18.58 17.73 -0.99
C SER A 172 -18.32 16.86 0.23
N LEU A 173 -19.24 16.90 1.18
CA LEU A 173 -19.30 15.99 2.29
C LEU A 173 -20.23 14.84 1.90
N ASP A 174 -19.65 13.64 1.72
CA ASP A 174 -20.38 12.43 1.38
C ASP A 174 -20.12 11.35 2.43
N TYR A 175 -21.18 10.91 3.10
CA TYR A 175 -21.11 9.83 4.07
C TYR A 175 -22.42 9.07 4.14
N THR A 176 -22.35 7.80 4.52
CA THR A 176 -23.49 6.94 4.76
C THR A 176 -23.46 6.42 6.18
N VAL A 177 -24.59 6.51 6.88
CA VAL A 177 -24.78 5.93 8.21
C VAL A 177 -25.60 4.65 8.09
N PHE A 178 -25.11 3.59 8.72
CA PHE A 178 -25.78 2.30 8.85
C PHE A 178 -26.21 2.13 10.31
N SER A 179 -27.34 1.51 10.55
CA SER A 179 -27.82 1.17 11.90
C SER A 179 -28.22 -0.30 11.96
N GLY A 180 -28.00 -0.94 13.11
CA GLY A 180 -28.30 -2.35 13.32
C GLY A 180 -27.20 -3.08 14.07
N ASN A 181 -27.26 -4.41 14.08
CA ASN A 181 -26.16 -5.22 14.55
C ASN A 181 -25.02 -5.28 13.50
N ALA A 182 -23.88 -5.87 13.85
CA ALA A 182 -22.70 -5.90 12.97
C ALA A 182 -22.99 -6.54 11.60
N ASP A 183 -23.75 -7.63 11.57
CA ASP A 183 -24.06 -8.34 10.33
C ASP A 183 -24.96 -7.50 9.41
N GLU A 184 -25.96 -6.82 9.97
CA GLU A 184 -26.86 -5.92 9.24
C GLU A 184 -26.09 -4.71 8.67
N ILE A 185 -25.18 -4.13 9.45
CA ILE A 185 -24.35 -3.01 9.03
C ILE A 185 -23.42 -3.43 7.89
N ILE A 186 -22.76 -4.58 8.00
CA ILE A 186 -21.88 -5.11 6.95
C ILE A 186 -22.71 -5.50 5.71
N ALA A 187 -23.89 -6.04 5.86
CA ALA A 187 -24.77 -6.33 4.74
C ALA A 187 -25.17 -5.05 3.98
N GLY A 188 -25.54 -3.98 4.71
CA GLY A 188 -25.84 -2.67 4.13
C GLY A 188 -24.64 -2.04 3.43
N TYR A 189 -23.46 -2.08 4.06
CA TYR A 189 -22.21 -1.64 3.45
C TYR A 189 -21.95 -2.35 2.11
N ARG A 190 -22.13 -3.68 2.07
CA ARG A 190 -21.94 -4.47 0.86
C ARG A 190 -22.99 -4.25 -0.22
N GLN A 191 -24.17 -3.75 0.12
CA GLN A 191 -25.15 -3.30 -0.88
C GLN A 191 -24.66 -2.07 -1.63
N LEU A 192 -23.97 -1.16 -0.96
CA LEU A 192 -23.40 0.05 -1.58
C LEU A 192 -22.10 -0.23 -2.33
N THR A 193 -21.19 -0.99 -1.72
CA THR A 193 -19.82 -1.18 -2.24
C THR A 193 -19.68 -2.40 -3.15
N GLY A 194 -20.71 -3.24 -3.22
CA GLY A 194 -20.73 -4.45 -4.03
C GLY A 194 -20.35 -5.72 -3.25
N LYS A 195 -20.66 -6.86 -3.87
CA LYS A 195 -20.37 -8.18 -3.30
C LYS A 195 -18.95 -8.60 -3.68
N ALA A 196 -18.23 -9.22 -2.75
CA ALA A 196 -16.95 -9.86 -3.07
C ALA A 196 -17.14 -10.93 -4.17
N PRO A 197 -16.32 -10.96 -5.20
CA PRO A 197 -16.37 -11.99 -6.22
C PRO A 197 -15.99 -13.35 -5.62
N MET A 198 -16.57 -14.42 -6.15
CA MET A 198 -16.18 -15.78 -5.77
C MET A 198 -14.79 -16.08 -6.33
N LEU A 199 -13.84 -16.36 -5.46
CA LEU A 199 -12.49 -16.79 -5.84
C LEU A 199 -12.48 -18.23 -6.36
N PRO A 200 -11.50 -18.63 -7.20
CA PRO A 200 -11.28 -20.04 -7.51
C PRO A 200 -10.83 -20.80 -6.26
N LEU A 201 -11.19 -22.08 -6.16
CA LEU A 201 -10.92 -22.89 -4.94
C LEU A 201 -9.44 -22.94 -4.57
N TRP A 202 -8.56 -23.08 -5.55
CA TRP A 202 -7.11 -23.12 -5.34
C TRP A 202 -6.52 -21.83 -4.75
N ALA A 203 -7.21 -20.69 -4.91
CA ALA A 203 -6.78 -19.42 -4.31
C ALA A 203 -6.96 -19.37 -2.78
N LEU A 204 -7.72 -20.31 -2.21
CA LEU A 204 -7.90 -20.50 -0.77
C LEU A 204 -6.86 -21.46 -0.16
N GLY A 205 -5.99 -22.03 -0.98
CA GLY A 205 -4.90 -22.92 -0.55
C GLY A 205 -3.61 -22.19 -0.22
N TYR A 206 -2.50 -22.92 -0.23
CA TYR A 206 -1.19 -22.35 0.09
C TYR A 206 -0.58 -21.62 -1.09
N ILE A 207 -0.37 -20.32 -0.92
CA ILE A 207 0.30 -19.43 -1.88
C ILE A 207 1.74 -19.23 -1.40
N HIS A 208 2.71 -19.77 -2.16
CA HIS A 208 4.13 -19.69 -1.82
C HIS A 208 4.81 -18.52 -2.55
N CYS A 209 5.39 -17.60 -1.79
CA CYS A 209 6.24 -16.52 -2.27
C CYS A 209 7.56 -16.49 -1.50
N ARG A 210 8.66 -16.21 -2.19
CA ARG A 210 9.99 -15.99 -1.58
C ARG A 210 10.67 -14.77 -2.20
N GLU A 211 10.08 -13.59 -2.07
CA GLU A 211 10.49 -12.37 -2.74
C GLU A 211 10.56 -12.55 -4.28
N ARG A 212 11.44 -13.40 -4.81
CA ARG A 212 11.48 -13.75 -6.23
C ARG A 212 12.31 -14.99 -6.52
N TYR A 213 12.06 -15.60 -7.68
CA TYR A 213 12.95 -16.53 -8.34
C TYR A 213 13.73 -15.80 -9.43
N ASN A 214 15.04 -16.06 -9.53
CA ASN A 214 15.89 -15.35 -10.49
C ASN A 214 15.78 -15.92 -11.92
N THR A 215 15.36 -17.19 -12.03
CA THR A 215 15.25 -17.89 -13.31
C THR A 215 14.04 -18.82 -13.33
N GLN A 216 13.59 -19.15 -14.53
CA GLN A 216 12.59 -20.18 -14.78
C GLN A 216 13.00 -21.53 -14.16
N ALA A 217 14.27 -21.92 -14.30
CA ALA A 217 14.78 -23.16 -13.74
C ALA A 217 14.67 -23.21 -12.21
N GLU A 218 15.05 -22.13 -11.53
CA GLU A 218 14.94 -22.02 -10.07
C GLU A 218 13.49 -22.12 -9.60
N LEU A 219 12.55 -21.48 -10.30
CA LEU A 219 11.14 -21.56 -9.98
C LEU A 219 10.61 -22.99 -10.12
N LEU A 220 10.91 -23.65 -11.25
CA LEU A 220 10.46 -25.02 -11.50
C LEU A 220 11.10 -26.03 -10.54
N GLU A 221 12.39 -25.87 -10.21
CA GLU A 221 13.06 -26.70 -9.21
C GLU A 221 12.35 -26.65 -7.84
N ASN A 222 11.97 -25.45 -7.40
CA ASN A 222 11.21 -25.30 -6.16
C ASN A 222 9.84 -25.97 -6.24
N ALA A 223 9.11 -25.82 -7.36
CA ALA A 223 7.83 -26.50 -7.56
C ALA A 223 7.96 -28.02 -7.51
N HIS A 224 8.99 -28.57 -8.17
CA HIS A 224 9.30 -30.02 -8.11
C HIS A 224 9.65 -30.49 -6.71
N GLU A 225 10.43 -29.71 -5.95
CA GLU A 225 10.77 -30.07 -4.55
C GLU A 225 9.53 -30.11 -3.65
N PHE A 226 8.56 -29.19 -3.82
CA PHE A 226 7.27 -29.28 -3.11
C PHE A 226 6.58 -30.61 -3.38
N ARG A 227 6.49 -31.04 -4.64
CA ARG A 227 5.84 -32.30 -5.03
C ARG A 227 6.63 -33.53 -4.57
N LYS A 228 7.94 -33.52 -4.73
CA LYS A 228 8.84 -34.60 -4.27
C LYS A 228 8.73 -34.84 -2.76
N ARG A 229 8.64 -33.76 -1.99
CA ARG A 229 8.48 -33.78 -0.53
C ARG A 229 7.03 -34.03 -0.07
N LYS A 230 6.09 -34.15 -1.01
CA LYS A 230 4.65 -34.27 -0.74
C LYS A 230 4.09 -33.12 0.11
N LEU A 231 4.66 -31.92 -0.04
CA LEU A 231 4.17 -30.71 0.59
C LEU A 231 3.08 -30.08 -0.27
N PRO A 232 1.93 -29.71 0.30
CA PRO A 232 0.89 -29.03 -0.46
C PRO A 232 1.33 -27.63 -0.84
N VAL A 233 1.09 -27.24 -2.08
CA VAL A 233 1.19 -25.89 -2.61
C VAL A 233 0.22 -25.75 -3.77
N ASP A 234 -0.55 -24.70 -3.78
CA ASP A 234 -1.57 -24.44 -4.80
C ASP A 234 -1.11 -23.36 -5.78
N VAL A 235 -0.38 -22.38 -5.29
CA VAL A 235 0.12 -21.26 -6.07
C VAL A 235 1.59 -21.01 -5.77
N ILE A 236 2.39 -20.81 -6.82
CA ILE A 236 3.75 -20.28 -6.71
C ILE A 236 3.77 -18.86 -7.29
N VAL A 237 4.44 -17.94 -6.59
CA VAL A 237 4.51 -16.54 -6.98
C VAL A 237 5.83 -16.25 -7.67
N GLN A 238 5.78 -15.79 -8.92
CA GLN A 238 6.91 -15.12 -9.54
C GLN A 238 6.80 -13.63 -9.24
N ASP A 239 7.57 -13.19 -8.27
CA ASP A 239 7.65 -11.80 -7.86
C ASP A 239 8.55 -10.99 -8.82
N TRP A 240 8.74 -9.74 -8.56
CA TRP A 240 9.37 -8.71 -9.38
C TRP A 240 10.68 -9.15 -10.11
N GLN A 241 11.18 -8.32 -11.04
CA GLN A 241 12.38 -8.50 -11.86
C GLN A 241 12.36 -9.67 -12.90
N TRP A 242 11.22 -10.30 -13.16
CA TRP A 242 11.09 -11.27 -14.25
C TRP A 242 11.28 -10.63 -15.65
N TRP A 243 11.13 -9.32 -15.74
CA TRP A 243 11.36 -8.50 -16.94
C TRP A 243 12.86 -8.23 -17.22
N GLY A 244 13.76 -8.41 -16.25
CA GLY A 244 15.21 -8.31 -16.38
C GLY A 244 15.68 -7.07 -17.14
N LYS A 245 16.35 -7.30 -18.26
CA LYS A 245 16.95 -6.26 -19.13
C LYS A 245 15.95 -5.31 -19.81
N TYR A 246 14.68 -5.66 -19.84
CA TYR A 246 13.66 -4.85 -20.51
C TYR A 246 13.13 -3.67 -19.70
N GLY A 247 13.49 -3.57 -18.43
CA GLY A 247 13.09 -2.49 -17.55
C GLY A 247 11.84 -2.82 -16.72
N TRP A 248 11.61 -2.01 -15.69
CA TRP A 248 10.58 -2.24 -14.69
C TRP A 248 9.20 -2.43 -15.30
N ASN A 249 8.61 -3.59 -15.04
CA ASN A 249 7.26 -3.97 -15.49
C ASN A 249 7.02 -3.79 -17.01
N ALA A 250 8.02 -4.07 -17.83
CA ALA A 250 7.97 -3.90 -19.30
C ALA A 250 6.97 -4.86 -19.99
N MET A 251 6.24 -5.70 -19.22
CA MET A 251 5.31 -6.74 -19.70
C MET A 251 5.98 -7.71 -20.69
N GLN A 252 7.24 -8.00 -20.45
CA GLN A 252 8.05 -8.91 -21.25
C GLN A 252 9.01 -9.68 -20.35
N PHE A 253 9.01 -11.02 -20.44
CA PHE A 253 9.98 -11.85 -19.75
C PHE A 253 11.38 -11.67 -20.34
N ASP A 254 12.40 -11.64 -19.50
CA ASP A 254 13.80 -11.71 -19.94
C ASP A 254 14.10 -13.16 -20.37
N GLU A 255 14.26 -13.38 -21.66
CA GLU A 255 14.50 -14.70 -22.24
C GLU A 255 15.79 -15.38 -21.79
N ASN A 256 16.76 -14.60 -21.30
CA ASN A 256 17.97 -15.19 -20.72
C ASN A 256 17.71 -15.88 -19.38
N LYS A 257 16.65 -15.45 -18.69
CA LYS A 257 16.24 -15.97 -17.38
C LYS A 257 15.02 -16.86 -17.47
N TYR A 258 14.09 -16.53 -18.35
CA TYR A 258 12.83 -17.23 -18.60
C TYR A 258 12.70 -17.56 -20.09
N PRO A 259 13.45 -18.57 -20.58
CA PRO A 259 13.52 -18.87 -22.02
C PRO A 259 12.22 -19.33 -22.65
N ASP A 260 11.33 -19.95 -21.89
CA ASP A 260 10.00 -20.38 -22.35
C ASP A 260 8.97 -20.27 -21.21
N PRO A 261 8.42 -19.07 -20.96
CA PRO A 261 7.41 -18.87 -19.91
C PRO A 261 6.15 -19.71 -20.14
N GLY A 262 5.77 -19.95 -21.40
CA GLY A 262 4.62 -20.79 -21.73
C GLY A 262 4.82 -22.25 -21.31
N LYS A 263 6.01 -22.82 -21.55
CA LYS A 263 6.37 -24.16 -21.08
C LYS A 263 6.40 -24.21 -19.55
N MET A 264 6.96 -23.17 -18.89
CA MET A 264 7.00 -23.06 -17.45
C MET A 264 5.59 -23.15 -16.85
N VAL A 265 4.64 -22.38 -17.36
CA VAL A 265 3.25 -22.40 -16.86
C VAL A 265 2.59 -23.76 -17.09
N ARG A 266 2.77 -24.36 -18.27
CA ARG A 266 2.23 -25.71 -18.56
C ARG A 266 2.81 -26.77 -17.62
N GLU A 267 4.10 -26.69 -17.28
CA GLU A 267 4.75 -27.62 -16.36
C GLU A 267 4.22 -27.46 -14.92
N LEU A 268 3.98 -26.25 -14.47
CA LEU A 268 3.31 -25.97 -13.20
C LEU A 268 1.89 -26.55 -13.19
N HIS A 269 1.11 -26.33 -14.25
CA HIS A 269 -0.25 -26.88 -14.36
C HIS A 269 -0.26 -28.42 -14.31
N ASN A 270 0.71 -29.09 -14.96
CA ASN A 270 0.86 -30.55 -14.88
C ASN A 270 1.13 -31.04 -13.46
N MET A 271 1.67 -30.19 -12.61
CA MET A 271 1.87 -30.45 -11.19
C MET A 271 0.68 -29.97 -10.31
N ASN A 272 -0.43 -29.50 -10.88
CA ASN A 272 -1.52 -28.83 -10.18
C ASN A 272 -1.01 -27.65 -9.32
N ILE A 273 -0.15 -26.82 -9.87
CA ILE A 273 0.33 -25.57 -9.28
C ILE A 273 -0.03 -24.44 -10.21
N HIS A 274 -0.62 -23.37 -9.67
CA HIS A 274 -0.95 -22.16 -10.40
C HIS A 274 0.18 -21.13 -10.30
N LEU A 275 0.35 -20.32 -11.35
CA LEU A 275 1.31 -19.23 -11.35
C LEU A 275 0.61 -17.90 -11.01
N MET A 276 1.09 -17.21 -9.99
CA MET A 276 0.80 -15.81 -9.74
C MET A 276 1.99 -14.96 -10.18
N LEU A 277 1.76 -13.94 -11.01
CA LEU A 277 2.79 -13.03 -11.51
C LEU A 277 2.64 -11.66 -10.87
N SER A 278 3.72 -11.12 -10.31
CA SER A 278 3.76 -9.75 -9.81
C SER A 278 3.78 -8.76 -10.97
N VAL A 279 2.86 -7.81 -10.94
CA VAL A 279 2.70 -6.72 -11.92
C VAL A 279 2.49 -5.40 -11.20
N TRP A 280 2.82 -4.30 -11.87
CA TRP A 280 2.83 -2.97 -11.27
C TRP A 280 2.01 -1.98 -12.08
N SER A 281 1.48 -0.95 -11.42
CA SER A 281 0.93 0.22 -12.09
C SER A 281 2.01 1.22 -12.56
N LYS A 282 3.27 0.89 -12.31
CA LYS A 282 4.47 1.61 -12.71
C LYS A 282 5.14 0.89 -13.87
N ILE A 283 5.59 1.63 -14.88
CA ILE A 283 6.34 1.10 -16.03
C ILE A 283 7.56 2.00 -16.28
N ASP A 284 8.74 1.38 -16.41
CA ASP A 284 9.97 2.10 -16.75
C ASP A 284 9.83 2.84 -18.08
N LYS A 285 9.96 4.16 -18.07
CA LYS A 285 9.87 5.03 -19.25
C LYS A 285 10.93 4.72 -20.31
N GLN A 286 12.05 4.12 -19.95
CA GLN A 286 13.09 3.72 -20.89
C GLN A 286 12.76 2.41 -21.60
N SER A 287 11.83 1.60 -21.07
CA SER A 287 11.36 0.39 -21.75
C SER A 287 10.65 0.71 -23.06
N ALA A 288 10.56 -0.28 -23.98
CA ALA A 288 9.84 -0.12 -25.24
C ALA A 288 8.35 0.24 -25.01
N LEU A 289 7.72 -0.37 -24.01
CA LEU A 289 6.35 -0.07 -23.63
C LEU A 289 6.24 1.32 -22.98
N GLY A 290 7.18 1.66 -22.09
CA GLY A 290 7.20 2.95 -21.41
C GLY A 290 7.33 4.13 -22.37
N LYS A 291 8.15 4.02 -23.41
CA LYS A 291 8.25 5.04 -24.48
C LYS A 291 6.92 5.24 -25.23
N GLN A 292 6.17 4.17 -25.47
CA GLN A 292 4.85 4.26 -26.07
C GLN A 292 3.83 4.93 -25.13
N MET A 293 3.85 4.58 -23.84
CA MET A 293 3.03 5.24 -22.83
C MET A 293 3.34 6.73 -22.72
N GLU A 294 4.62 7.09 -22.69
CA GLU A 294 5.07 8.48 -22.56
C GLU A 294 4.69 9.33 -23.78
N SER A 295 4.86 8.78 -25.00
CA SER A 295 4.48 9.47 -26.25
C SER A 295 2.98 9.77 -26.33
N LYS A 296 2.15 9.07 -25.57
CA LYS A 296 0.70 9.25 -25.48
C LYS A 296 0.25 10.08 -24.27
N GLY A 297 1.19 10.49 -23.40
CA GLY A 297 0.86 11.24 -22.19
C GLY A 297 0.16 10.41 -21.10
N PHE A 298 0.40 9.10 -21.03
CA PHE A 298 -0.32 8.17 -20.17
C PHE A 298 0.26 8.02 -18.76
N TYR A 299 1.29 8.79 -18.43
CA TYR A 299 1.83 8.85 -17.07
C TYR A 299 1.25 10.01 -16.28
N ILE A 300 1.10 9.82 -14.98
CA ILE A 300 0.91 10.93 -14.04
C ILE A 300 2.15 11.84 -14.15
N PRO A 301 1.99 13.14 -14.44
CA PRO A 301 3.10 14.04 -14.69
C PRO A 301 4.18 14.03 -13.60
N GLY A 302 5.44 13.89 -14.01
CA GLY A 302 6.60 13.84 -13.12
C GLY A 302 6.79 12.52 -12.37
N THR A 303 6.08 11.46 -12.77
CA THR A 303 6.21 10.09 -12.24
C THR A 303 6.38 9.07 -13.36
N ASP A 304 6.61 7.81 -13.00
CA ASP A 304 6.52 6.63 -13.87
C ASP A 304 5.30 5.74 -13.54
N TRP A 305 4.34 6.29 -12.80
CA TRP A 305 3.03 5.70 -12.53
C TRP A 305 2.05 6.01 -13.66
N ILE A 306 1.33 4.99 -14.12
CA ILE A 306 0.31 5.17 -15.17
C ILE A 306 -0.90 5.89 -14.61
N ASP A 307 -1.46 6.80 -15.38
CA ASP A 307 -2.68 7.54 -15.03
C ASP A 307 -3.93 6.69 -15.31
N PHE A 308 -4.28 5.82 -14.36
CA PHE A 308 -5.48 4.98 -14.47
C PHE A 308 -6.80 5.74 -14.36
N PHE A 309 -6.77 7.03 -14.03
CA PHE A 309 -7.95 7.90 -14.13
C PHE A 309 -8.23 8.32 -15.58
N ASN A 310 -7.24 8.20 -16.46
CA ASN A 310 -7.38 8.37 -17.89
C ASN A 310 -7.84 7.05 -18.53
N PRO A 311 -9.07 6.98 -19.10
CA PRO A 311 -9.60 5.76 -19.70
C PRO A 311 -8.73 5.18 -20.82
N ASP A 312 -8.10 6.06 -21.62
CA ASP A 312 -7.25 5.63 -22.74
C ASP A 312 -5.95 5.01 -22.23
N ALA A 313 -5.37 5.54 -21.17
CA ALA A 313 -4.20 4.98 -20.52
C ALA A 313 -4.51 3.62 -19.91
N ALA A 314 -5.64 3.49 -19.20
CA ALA A 314 -6.12 2.25 -18.63
C ALA A 314 -6.38 1.18 -19.73
N ALA A 315 -7.05 1.56 -20.81
CA ALA A 315 -7.30 0.66 -21.94
C ALA A 315 -6.01 0.20 -22.64
N PHE A 316 -5.05 1.11 -22.81
CA PHE A 316 -3.76 0.78 -23.40
C PHE A 316 -2.91 -0.12 -22.50
N TYR A 317 -2.93 0.12 -21.19
CA TYR A 317 -2.31 -0.76 -20.19
C TYR A 317 -2.90 -2.16 -20.29
N TRP A 318 -4.23 -2.28 -20.24
CA TRP A 318 -4.90 -3.58 -20.33
C TRP A 318 -4.61 -4.31 -21.65
N HIS A 319 -4.64 -3.60 -22.79
CA HIS A 319 -4.32 -4.18 -24.08
C HIS A 319 -2.94 -4.86 -24.08
N ASN A 320 -1.92 -4.18 -23.56
CA ASN A 320 -0.56 -4.75 -23.48
C ASN A 320 -0.48 -5.89 -22.48
N PHE A 321 -1.12 -5.74 -21.31
CA PHE A 321 -1.21 -6.77 -20.30
C PHE A 321 -1.82 -8.07 -20.85
N SER A 322 -2.96 -7.98 -21.50
CA SER A 322 -3.67 -9.11 -22.08
C SER A 322 -2.90 -9.76 -23.23
N SER A 323 -2.41 -8.96 -24.17
CA SER A 323 -1.75 -9.49 -25.37
C SER A 323 -0.35 -10.06 -25.11
N LYS A 324 0.37 -9.53 -24.10
CA LYS A 324 1.75 -9.92 -23.82
C LYS A 324 1.91 -10.92 -22.67
N LEU A 325 0.96 -10.97 -21.73
CA LEU A 325 1.06 -11.82 -20.55
C LEU A 325 -0.09 -12.83 -20.44
N LEU A 326 -1.34 -12.36 -20.45
CA LEU A 326 -2.50 -13.23 -20.23
C LEU A 326 -2.68 -14.27 -21.36
N LYS A 327 -2.86 -13.80 -22.58
CA LYS A 327 -3.20 -14.67 -23.73
C LYS A 327 -2.09 -15.66 -24.10
N PRO A 328 -0.80 -15.26 -24.20
CA PRO A 328 0.24 -16.18 -24.62
C PRO A 328 0.62 -17.20 -23.55
N TYR A 329 0.56 -16.84 -22.26
CA TYR A 329 1.12 -17.69 -21.21
C TYR A 329 0.08 -18.35 -20.32
N LYS A 330 -1.19 -17.91 -20.35
CA LYS A 330 -2.27 -18.47 -19.51
C LYS A 330 -1.98 -18.39 -18.01
N ILE A 331 -1.35 -17.30 -17.58
CA ILE A 331 -1.06 -17.03 -16.16
C ILE A 331 -2.37 -16.99 -15.38
N ASP A 332 -2.37 -17.55 -14.17
CA ASP A 332 -3.59 -17.83 -13.40
C ASP A 332 -4.02 -16.70 -12.48
N ALA A 333 -3.05 -16.01 -11.89
CA ALA A 333 -3.28 -15.00 -10.88
C ALA A 333 -2.30 -13.83 -11.00
N TRP A 334 -2.67 -12.69 -10.43
CA TRP A 334 -1.94 -11.45 -10.56
C TRP A 334 -1.74 -10.81 -9.19
N TRP A 335 -0.49 -10.51 -8.85
CA TRP A 335 -0.17 -9.67 -7.72
C TRP A 335 0.02 -8.24 -8.19
N GLN A 336 -0.97 -7.38 -7.89
CA GLN A 336 -0.93 -5.94 -8.15
C GLN A 336 -0.10 -5.27 -7.05
N ASP A 337 1.22 -5.21 -7.25
CA ASP A 337 2.13 -4.66 -6.26
C ASP A 337 2.23 -3.13 -6.38
N ALA A 338 2.49 -2.46 -5.26
CA ALA A 338 2.70 -1.01 -5.13
C ALA A 338 1.64 -0.13 -5.81
N THR A 339 0.37 -0.52 -5.69
CA THR A 339 -0.77 0.17 -6.32
C THR A 339 -1.37 1.28 -5.47
N GLU A 340 -0.72 1.71 -4.41
CA GLU A 340 -1.19 2.80 -3.52
C GLU A 340 -1.33 4.18 -4.22
N PRO A 341 -0.40 4.73 -5.00
CA PRO A 341 0.97 4.35 -5.34
C PRO A 341 1.94 4.47 -4.16
N GLU A 342 3.05 3.74 -4.24
CA GLU A 342 3.96 3.39 -3.15
C GLU A 342 4.31 4.52 -2.17
N ASN A 343 4.56 5.72 -2.65
CA ASN A 343 5.02 6.88 -1.88
C ASN A 343 4.03 8.05 -1.92
N ASP A 344 2.73 7.79 -2.06
CA ASP A 344 1.73 8.85 -2.14
C ASP A 344 2.02 9.86 -3.26
N ASP A 345 2.26 9.36 -4.47
CA ASP A 345 2.74 10.14 -5.60
C ASP A 345 1.68 11.06 -6.24
N LEU A 346 0.44 11.08 -5.71
CA LEU A 346 -0.62 11.98 -6.19
C LEU A 346 -0.61 13.36 -5.50
N LEU A 347 0.17 13.54 -4.43
CA LEU A 347 0.31 14.83 -3.76
C LEU A 347 0.94 15.86 -4.71
N ASN A 348 0.28 17.02 -4.87
CA ASN A 348 0.68 18.08 -5.82
C ASN A 348 0.81 17.57 -7.28
N ARG A 349 0.05 16.53 -7.65
CA ARG A 349 0.01 15.98 -9.00
C ARG A 349 -1.30 16.34 -9.69
N ARG A 350 -1.30 16.25 -11.01
CA ARG A 350 -2.52 16.30 -11.81
C ARG A 350 -2.74 14.97 -12.50
N ILE A 351 -3.98 14.54 -12.54
CA ILE A 351 -4.45 13.25 -13.09
C ILE A 351 -5.52 13.48 -14.16
N ASN A 352 -5.96 12.43 -14.81
CA ASN A 352 -6.97 12.50 -15.87
C ASN A 352 -6.57 13.48 -16.97
N ASN A 353 -5.46 13.21 -17.67
CA ASN A 353 -4.87 14.09 -18.67
C ASN A 353 -4.50 15.50 -18.15
N GLY A 354 -4.22 15.64 -16.88
CA GLY A 354 -3.93 16.94 -16.26
C GLY A 354 -5.15 17.81 -15.95
N GLU A 355 -6.35 17.29 -16.07
CA GLU A 355 -7.59 18.04 -15.83
C GLU A 355 -7.93 18.16 -14.34
N THR A 356 -7.55 17.15 -13.53
CA THR A 356 -7.98 17.05 -12.14
C THR A 356 -6.80 17.09 -11.17
N PRO A 357 -6.88 17.86 -10.06
CA PRO A 357 -5.89 17.75 -8.99
C PRO A 357 -5.93 16.36 -8.35
N GLY A 358 -4.77 15.69 -8.29
CA GLY A 358 -4.67 14.34 -7.76
C GLY A 358 -5.01 14.21 -6.27
N GLU A 359 -4.87 15.30 -5.53
CA GLU A 359 -5.17 15.34 -4.09
C GLU A 359 -6.62 14.97 -3.75
N PHE A 360 -7.57 15.24 -4.65
CA PHE A 360 -8.98 14.87 -4.47
C PHE A 360 -9.21 13.35 -4.56
N TYR A 361 -8.27 12.60 -5.16
CA TYR A 361 -8.42 11.19 -5.49
C TYR A 361 -7.27 10.31 -4.97
N ARG A 362 -6.47 10.81 -4.02
CA ARG A 362 -5.27 10.13 -3.50
C ARG A 362 -5.53 8.71 -3.03
N ASN A 363 -6.66 8.48 -2.39
CA ASN A 363 -6.98 7.21 -1.74
C ASN A 363 -7.65 6.18 -2.65
N VAL A 364 -8.06 6.56 -3.86
CA VAL A 364 -8.78 5.66 -4.79
C VAL A 364 -7.98 5.24 -6.01
N TYR A 365 -6.74 5.65 -6.14
CA TYR A 365 -5.87 5.17 -7.22
C TYR A 365 -5.85 3.64 -7.34
N PRO A 366 -5.67 2.87 -6.24
CA PRO A 366 -5.68 1.41 -6.30
C PRO A 366 -7.00 0.83 -6.82
N LEU A 367 -8.12 1.47 -6.54
CA LEU A 367 -9.43 1.04 -7.05
C LEU A 367 -9.46 1.09 -8.59
N PHE A 368 -8.94 2.15 -9.20
CA PHE A 368 -8.90 2.29 -10.66
C PHE A 368 -7.93 1.31 -11.33
N VAL A 369 -6.77 1.05 -10.70
CA VAL A 369 -5.83 0.01 -11.15
C VAL A 369 -6.48 -1.36 -11.12
N ASN A 370 -7.03 -1.75 -9.97
CA ASN A 370 -7.64 -3.07 -9.79
C ASN A 370 -8.88 -3.26 -10.64
N LYS A 371 -9.70 -2.22 -10.81
CA LYS A 371 -10.86 -2.21 -11.70
C LYS A 371 -10.45 -2.51 -13.14
N THR A 372 -9.42 -1.82 -13.65
CA THR A 372 -8.90 -2.02 -15.01
C THR A 372 -8.51 -3.48 -15.25
N VAL A 373 -7.78 -4.09 -14.30
CA VAL A 373 -7.33 -5.48 -14.43
C VAL A 373 -8.49 -6.45 -14.24
N TYR A 374 -9.36 -6.24 -13.25
CA TYR A 374 -10.49 -7.12 -12.99
C TYR A 374 -11.49 -7.15 -14.16
N GLU A 375 -11.91 -5.99 -14.65
CA GLU A 375 -12.85 -5.90 -15.78
C GLU A 375 -12.22 -6.47 -17.06
N GLY A 376 -10.93 -6.22 -17.26
CA GLY A 376 -10.18 -6.79 -18.38
C GLY A 376 -10.11 -8.31 -18.33
N LEU A 377 -9.81 -8.90 -17.17
CA LEU A 377 -9.82 -10.36 -16.97
C LEU A 377 -11.21 -10.95 -17.25
N ARG A 378 -12.26 -10.32 -16.71
CA ARG A 378 -13.65 -10.77 -16.93
C ARG A 378 -14.08 -10.68 -18.40
N LYS A 379 -13.52 -9.74 -19.16
CA LYS A 379 -13.77 -9.58 -20.60
C LYS A 379 -13.01 -10.59 -21.44
N ASP A 380 -11.71 -10.77 -21.19
CA ASP A 380 -10.82 -11.56 -22.07
C ASP A 380 -10.73 -13.03 -21.66
N ASP A 381 -11.15 -13.39 -20.44
CA ASP A 381 -11.20 -14.77 -19.92
C ASP A 381 -12.48 -14.96 -19.05
N PRO A 382 -13.68 -14.87 -19.64
CA PRO A 382 -14.95 -14.82 -18.89
C PRO A 382 -15.28 -16.11 -18.16
N ASP A 383 -14.74 -17.25 -18.61
CA ASP A 383 -15.00 -18.57 -18.04
C ASP A 383 -14.17 -18.86 -16.78
N ARG A 384 -13.14 -18.05 -16.53
CA ARG A 384 -12.28 -18.18 -15.34
C ARG A 384 -12.62 -17.12 -14.30
N ARG A 385 -12.59 -17.53 -13.03
CA ARG A 385 -12.68 -16.60 -11.91
C ARG A 385 -11.38 -15.81 -11.80
N ALA A 386 -11.47 -14.48 -11.79
CA ALA A 386 -10.31 -13.64 -11.63
C ALA A 386 -9.73 -13.78 -10.22
N MET A 387 -8.41 -13.93 -10.12
CA MET A 387 -7.67 -13.90 -8.87
C MET A 387 -6.66 -12.75 -8.92
N ILE A 388 -6.89 -11.74 -8.12
CA ILE A 388 -6.03 -10.58 -7.94
C ILE A 388 -5.69 -10.47 -6.47
N LEU A 389 -4.40 -10.46 -6.16
CA LEU A 389 -3.86 -10.08 -4.86
C LEU A 389 -3.37 -8.64 -4.97
N THR A 390 -3.82 -7.77 -4.11
CA THR A 390 -3.34 -6.39 -4.02
C THR A 390 -3.06 -6.04 -2.57
N ARG A 391 -2.11 -5.16 -2.32
CA ARG A 391 -1.81 -4.67 -0.97
C ARG A 391 -2.50 -3.34 -0.66
N SER A 392 -3.31 -2.86 -1.57
CA SER A 392 -4.04 -1.59 -1.45
C SER A 392 -5.47 -1.75 -1.95
N GLY A 393 -6.37 -1.00 -1.38
CA GLY A 393 -7.78 -1.00 -1.72
C GLY A 393 -8.47 0.25 -1.17
N PHE A 394 -9.76 0.35 -1.45
CA PHE A 394 -10.64 1.37 -0.89
C PHE A 394 -11.94 0.70 -0.44
N SER A 395 -13.11 1.28 -0.58
CA SER A 395 -14.40 0.65 -0.24
C SER A 395 -15.07 0.02 -1.46
#